data_38e6a34cc4d75a8792357d8fb0b5b07f
#
_entry.id   38e6a34cc4d75a8792357d8fb0b5b07f
#
_cell.length_a   1.000
_cell.length_b   1.000
_cell.length_c   1.000
_cell.angle_alpha   90.00
_cell.angle_beta   90.00
_cell.angle_gamma   90.00
#
_symmetry.space_group_name_H-M   'P 1'
#
loop_
_entity.id
_entity.type
_entity.pdbx_description
1 polymer ?
#
loop_
_entity_poly.entity_id
_entity_poly.type
_entity_poly.pdbx_seq_one_letter_code
_entity_poly.pdbx_strand_id
1 'polypeptide(L)'
;MAENPYRLTEDDILEPPTTFSGKLRFLGPGFILSASIVGSGELFATTLLGAKAGFVCLWVIIFSCLVKVALQLEFGKHAIYTGRTTMQALNDLPGPRLGRGHLSIWIWLLIMSFKFLQVGGIVGGVALIFMQIPALADFGLIWWTLFTSLVVAVIVSVGRYGFLEKLSLIMIGLFTIFTLVSVIALQWTDNAFSGAEILSGLSFQLPTAAVIIAVGAFGITGVGGDEIMAYNYWLLEKGYAAHTGPRPGWTSGEAHDIWLRRARGWIRVMTLDAMAAMVCYTLVTVLFYILGAAILHRNGLVPAKTEMISQLGTIYTESLGPWAFGIFLGGALVVLFSTLLSALAAWARLFSDAFSQLGWGNFQDPESRKKSVGTCAFVFPAIWAILFLQFQAPGLMVIIGGVASAFILLIVVYAAVIMHRKWAPRELEGGQFYKTAFLLSSVAIVAVAVISSAKALGWIS
;
A
#
# COMPACT_ATOMS: atom_id res chain seq x y z
N MET A 1 -16.85 -6.11 19.06
CA MET A 1 -16.03 -6.76 18.01
C MET A 1 -16.16 -8.25 18.22
N ALA A 2 -16.29 -9.04 17.13
CA ALA A 2 -16.34 -10.49 17.23
C ALA A 2 -15.12 -11.02 18.00
N GLU A 3 -15.31 -12.03 18.82
CA GLU A 3 -14.24 -12.65 19.63
C GLU A 3 -13.12 -13.22 18.75
N ASN A 4 -13.46 -13.70 17.55
CA ASN A 4 -12.51 -14.10 16.51
C ASN A 4 -12.99 -13.57 15.13
N PRO A 5 -12.39 -12.51 14.58
CA PRO A 5 -12.83 -11.87 13.34
C PRO A 5 -12.69 -12.76 12.09
N TYR A 6 -12.00 -13.88 12.19
CA TYR A 6 -11.80 -14.86 11.12
C TYR A 6 -12.76 -16.03 11.18
N ARG A 7 -13.75 -16.00 12.08
CA ARG A 7 -14.82 -17.00 12.20
C ARG A 7 -16.17 -16.32 12.05
N LEU A 8 -16.95 -16.74 11.10
CA LEU A 8 -18.31 -16.22 10.90
C LEU A 8 -19.29 -16.92 11.85
N THR A 9 -20.05 -16.11 12.58
CA THR A 9 -21.14 -16.57 13.45
C THR A 9 -22.44 -15.84 13.08
N GLU A 10 -23.57 -16.40 13.46
CA GLU A 10 -24.86 -15.72 13.25
C GLU A 10 -25.05 -14.54 14.21
N ASP A 11 -24.40 -14.56 15.36
CA ASP A 11 -24.52 -13.54 16.42
C ASP A 11 -23.90 -12.17 16.02
N ASP A 12 -22.98 -12.18 15.07
CA ASP A 12 -22.28 -10.97 14.60
C ASP A 12 -22.97 -10.28 13.40
N ILE A 13 -24.12 -10.82 12.97
CA ILE A 13 -24.84 -10.30 11.81
C ILE A 13 -25.36 -8.88 12.10
N LEU A 14 -25.07 -7.95 11.17
CA LEU A 14 -25.51 -6.57 11.22
C LEU A 14 -26.05 -6.11 9.85
N GLU A 15 -27.22 -5.49 9.84
CA GLU A 15 -27.74 -4.91 8.59
C GLU A 15 -26.89 -3.72 8.13
N PRO A 16 -26.57 -3.65 6.82
CA PRO A 16 -25.75 -2.59 6.28
C PRO A 16 -26.43 -1.22 6.39
N PRO A 17 -25.68 -0.15 6.70
CA PRO A 17 -26.24 1.18 6.83
C PRO A 17 -26.80 1.68 5.49
N THR A 18 -28.02 2.23 5.53
CA THR A 18 -28.72 2.76 4.34
C THR A 18 -28.39 4.22 4.08
N THR A 19 -28.14 5.01 5.15
CA THR A 19 -27.81 6.44 5.03
C THR A 19 -26.34 6.68 4.76
N PHE A 20 -26.00 7.79 4.10
CA PHE A 20 -24.61 8.18 3.85
C PHE A 20 -23.83 8.37 5.15
N SER A 21 -24.41 9.09 6.12
CA SER A 21 -23.79 9.28 7.45
C SER A 21 -23.56 7.96 8.18
N GLY A 22 -24.51 7.01 8.06
CA GLY A 22 -24.35 5.67 8.60
C GLY A 22 -23.16 4.94 7.99
N LYS A 23 -22.96 5.02 6.67
CA LYS A 23 -21.82 4.40 5.97
C LYS A 23 -20.49 4.99 6.42
N LEU A 24 -20.39 6.29 6.66
CA LEU A 24 -19.16 6.95 7.11
C LEU A 24 -18.63 6.38 8.44
N ARG A 25 -19.49 5.87 9.31
CA ARG A 25 -19.09 5.25 10.61
C ARG A 25 -18.34 3.93 10.45
N PHE A 26 -18.55 3.25 9.33
CA PHE A 26 -17.93 1.96 9.04
C PHE A 26 -16.69 2.09 8.17
N LEU A 27 -16.38 3.26 7.61
CA LEU A 27 -15.15 3.48 6.88
C LEU A 27 -13.95 3.23 7.82
N GLY A 28 -12.87 2.76 7.26
CA GLY A 28 -11.65 2.51 8.02
C GLY A 28 -10.62 1.67 7.27
N PRO A 29 -10.93 0.47 6.77
CA PRO A 29 -9.98 -0.37 6.06
C PRO A 29 -9.24 0.33 4.92
N GLY A 30 -9.92 1.12 4.09
CA GLY A 30 -9.31 1.92 3.04
C GLY A 30 -8.47 3.07 3.57
N PHE A 31 -8.88 3.70 4.67
CA PHE A 31 -8.09 4.75 5.31
C PHE A 31 -6.86 4.21 6.05
N ILE A 32 -6.94 3.04 6.69
CA ILE A 32 -5.76 2.33 7.24
C ILE A 32 -4.78 2.05 6.10
N LEU A 33 -5.30 1.59 4.97
CA LEU A 33 -4.52 1.35 3.77
C LEU A 33 -3.90 2.65 3.24
N SER A 34 -4.66 3.76 3.21
CA SER A 34 -4.12 5.07 2.82
C SER A 34 -2.97 5.52 3.71
N ALA A 35 -3.01 5.24 5.01
CA ALA A 35 -1.90 5.54 5.93
C ALA A 35 -0.65 4.68 5.65
N SER A 36 -0.81 3.49 5.08
CA SER A 36 0.29 2.67 4.57
C SER A 36 0.83 3.21 3.24
N ILE A 37 -0.06 3.61 2.34
CA ILE A 37 0.24 4.07 0.98
C ILE A 37 0.94 5.42 1.02
N VAL A 38 0.31 6.44 1.66
CA VAL A 38 0.90 7.79 1.80
C VAL A 38 2.11 7.71 2.73
N GLY A 39 3.23 7.30 2.18
CA GLY A 39 4.45 6.98 2.90
C GLY A 39 5.69 7.04 2.02
N SER A 40 6.45 5.96 2.03
CA SER A 40 7.68 5.86 1.23
C SER A 40 7.41 5.86 -0.27
N GLY A 41 6.26 5.39 -0.71
CA GLY A 41 5.85 5.43 -2.12
C GLY A 41 5.84 6.84 -2.64
N GLU A 42 5.16 7.73 -1.96
CA GLU A 42 5.00 9.13 -2.31
C GLU A 42 6.27 9.93 -2.05
N LEU A 43 6.79 9.84 -0.82
CA LEU A 43 7.94 10.64 -0.42
C LEU A 43 9.22 10.27 -1.18
N PHE A 44 9.45 8.97 -1.46
CA PHE A 44 10.68 8.52 -2.11
C PHE A 44 10.47 8.21 -3.59
N ALA A 45 9.64 7.20 -3.92
CA ALA A 45 9.57 6.70 -5.28
C ALA A 45 8.93 7.70 -6.25
N THR A 46 7.84 8.35 -5.85
CA THR A 46 7.14 9.32 -6.69
C THR A 46 7.97 10.57 -6.93
N THR A 47 8.58 11.10 -5.85
CA THR A 47 9.45 12.29 -5.94
C THR A 47 10.71 11.99 -6.74
N LEU A 48 11.32 10.78 -6.56
CA LEU A 48 12.45 10.33 -7.38
C LEU A 48 12.09 10.18 -8.85
N LEU A 49 10.89 9.68 -9.16
CA LEU A 49 10.44 9.58 -10.55
C LEU A 49 10.30 10.98 -11.17
N GLY A 50 9.70 11.92 -10.44
CA GLY A 50 9.60 13.32 -10.85
C GLY A 50 10.98 13.94 -11.03
N ALA A 51 11.90 13.75 -10.10
CA ALA A 51 13.28 14.22 -10.18
C ALA A 51 14.04 13.68 -11.41
N LYS A 52 13.82 12.40 -11.76
CA LYS A 52 14.52 11.76 -12.87
C LYS A 52 13.90 12.06 -14.23
N ALA A 53 12.57 12.12 -14.31
CA ALA A 53 11.83 12.19 -15.57
C ALA A 53 11.20 13.58 -15.85
N GLY A 54 11.23 14.51 -14.90
CA GLY A 54 10.43 15.72 -15.02
C GLY A 54 8.94 15.42 -15.05
N PHE A 55 8.16 16.21 -15.80
CA PHE A 55 6.70 16.03 -15.85
C PHE A 55 6.23 14.83 -16.68
N VAL A 56 7.02 14.34 -17.64
CA VAL A 56 6.55 13.39 -18.69
C VAL A 56 6.04 12.04 -18.19
N CYS A 57 6.39 11.61 -16.97
CA CYS A 57 5.94 10.36 -16.37
C CYS A 57 4.79 10.53 -15.36
N LEU A 58 4.12 11.69 -15.28
CA LEU A 58 2.96 11.90 -14.40
C LEU A 58 1.85 10.87 -14.66
N TRP A 59 1.65 10.48 -15.91
CA TRP A 59 0.67 9.45 -16.28
C TRP A 59 0.91 8.11 -15.60
N VAL A 60 2.17 7.72 -15.36
CA VAL A 60 2.51 6.46 -14.64
C VAL A 60 1.89 6.48 -13.26
N ILE A 61 1.98 7.59 -12.56
CA ILE A 61 1.48 7.78 -11.20
C ILE A 61 -0.05 7.73 -11.17
N ILE A 62 -0.70 8.54 -12.00
CA ILE A 62 -2.17 8.58 -12.08
C ILE A 62 -2.71 7.20 -12.48
N PHE A 63 -2.13 6.60 -13.51
CA PHE A 63 -2.53 5.29 -14.01
C PHE A 63 -2.35 4.20 -12.93
N SER A 64 -1.21 4.21 -12.21
CA SER A 64 -0.94 3.30 -11.11
C SER A 64 -2.02 3.35 -10.03
N CYS A 65 -2.43 4.55 -9.61
CA CYS A 65 -3.45 4.72 -8.58
C CYS A 65 -4.84 4.21 -9.05
N LEU A 66 -5.19 4.43 -10.32
CA LEU A 66 -6.52 4.10 -10.85
C LEU A 66 -6.70 2.60 -11.15
N VAL A 67 -5.70 1.97 -11.79
CA VAL A 67 -5.91 0.59 -12.28
C VAL A 67 -5.93 -0.46 -11.18
N LYS A 68 -5.34 -0.21 -10.02
CA LYS A 68 -5.24 -1.22 -8.96
C LYS A 68 -6.48 -1.31 -8.07
N VAL A 69 -7.29 -0.24 -8.01
CA VAL A 69 -8.48 -0.23 -7.15
C VAL A 69 -9.50 -1.31 -7.53
N ALA A 70 -9.61 -1.64 -8.81
CA ALA A 70 -10.53 -2.69 -9.25
C ALA A 70 -10.14 -4.07 -8.69
N LEU A 71 -8.84 -4.36 -8.60
CA LEU A 71 -8.33 -5.58 -7.97
C LEU A 71 -8.54 -5.57 -6.45
N GLN A 72 -8.30 -4.43 -5.80
CA GLN A 72 -8.58 -4.23 -4.38
C GLN A 72 -10.04 -4.54 -4.06
N LEU A 73 -10.98 -4.06 -4.90
CA LEU A 73 -12.40 -4.33 -4.73
C LEU A 73 -12.75 -5.82 -4.88
N GLU A 74 -12.08 -6.59 -5.77
CA GLU A 74 -12.31 -8.03 -5.89
C GLU A 74 -11.85 -8.80 -4.64
N PHE A 75 -10.68 -8.47 -4.10
CA PHE A 75 -10.21 -9.05 -2.84
C PHE A 75 -11.13 -8.69 -1.67
N GLY A 76 -11.63 -7.45 -1.64
CA GLY A 76 -12.59 -7.01 -0.64
C GLY A 76 -13.94 -7.70 -0.74
N LYS A 77 -14.50 -7.84 -1.95
CA LYS A 77 -15.72 -8.64 -2.18
C LYS A 77 -15.53 -10.06 -1.72
N HIS A 78 -14.40 -10.69 -2.09
CA HIS A 78 -14.08 -12.05 -1.68
C HIS A 78 -14.09 -12.20 -0.16
N ALA A 79 -13.47 -11.27 0.58
CA ALA A 79 -13.52 -11.26 2.04
C ALA A 79 -14.97 -11.23 2.57
N ILE A 80 -15.81 -10.35 2.01
CA ILE A 80 -17.18 -10.12 2.50
C ILE A 80 -18.08 -11.35 2.28
N TYR A 81 -18.03 -11.98 1.09
CA TYR A 81 -18.95 -13.06 0.77
C TYR A 81 -18.44 -14.45 1.18
N THR A 82 -17.16 -14.61 1.56
CA THR A 82 -16.59 -15.90 1.99
C THR A 82 -16.15 -15.92 3.44
N GLY A 83 -15.77 -14.80 4.02
CA GLY A 83 -15.07 -14.72 5.30
C GLY A 83 -13.65 -15.30 5.27
N ARG A 84 -13.08 -15.56 4.08
CA ARG A 84 -11.78 -16.21 3.90
C ARG A 84 -10.68 -15.20 3.75
N THR A 85 -9.51 -15.53 4.30
CA THR A 85 -8.31 -14.72 4.16
C THR A 85 -7.73 -14.82 2.75
N THR A 86 -6.89 -13.85 2.40
CA THR A 86 -6.18 -13.87 1.12
C THR A 86 -5.30 -15.11 0.97
N MET A 87 -4.59 -15.55 2.02
CA MET A 87 -3.71 -16.71 1.92
C MET A 87 -4.49 -18.01 1.77
N GLN A 88 -5.66 -18.14 2.41
CA GLN A 88 -6.58 -19.25 2.14
C GLN A 88 -7.03 -19.24 0.67
N ALA A 89 -7.42 -18.07 0.16
CA ALA A 89 -7.83 -17.94 -1.24
C ALA A 89 -6.70 -18.29 -2.21
N LEU A 90 -5.46 -17.83 -1.95
CA LEU A 90 -4.29 -18.21 -2.75
C LEU A 90 -4.00 -19.70 -2.70
N ASN A 91 -4.23 -20.34 -1.55
CA ASN A 91 -4.03 -21.78 -1.39
C ASN A 91 -5.05 -22.61 -2.16
N ASP A 92 -6.23 -22.07 -2.44
CA ASP A 92 -7.31 -22.74 -3.19
C ASP A 92 -7.27 -22.45 -4.70
N LEU A 93 -6.33 -21.63 -5.18
CA LEU A 93 -6.21 -21.37 -6.60
C LEU A 93 -5.99 -22.69 -7.39
N PRO A 94 -6.50 -22.77 -8.63
CA PRO A 94 -6.17 -23.86 -9.53
C PRO A 94 -4.70 -23.76 -9.95
N GLY A 95 -3.96 -24.87 -9.88
CA GLY A 95 -2.57 -24.89 -10.32
C GLY A 95 -1.68 -25.81 -9.50
N PRO A 96 -0.36 -25.76 -9.73
CA PRO A 96 0.58 -26.65 -9.07
C PRO A 96 0.72 -26.32 -7.58
N ARG A 97 0.98 -27.37 -6.80
CA ARG A 97 1.21 -27.28 -5.35
C ARG A 97 2.61 -27.83 -5.01
N LEU A 98 3.23 -27.21 -4.04
CA LEU A 98 4.49 -27.70 -3.46
C LEU A 98 4.25 -28.01 -1.98
N GLY A 99 4.19 -29.30 -1.64
CA GLY A 99 3.75 -29.76 -0.33
C GLY A 99 2.29 -29.39 -0.08
N ARG A 100 1.99 -28.76 1.07
CA ARG A 100 0.62 -28.33 1.42
C ARG A 100 0.20 -27.03 0.76
N GLY A 101 1.16 -26.19 0.31
CA GLY A 101 0.91 -24.87 -0.23
C GLY A 101 0.77 -24.85 -1.75
N HIS A 102 -0.12 -23.99 -2.27
CA HIS A 102 -0.16 -23.65 -3.68
C HIS A 102 1.10 -22.88 -4.09
N LEU A 103 1.57 -23.07 -5.34
CA LEU A 103 2.80 -22.45 -5.83
C LEU A 103 2.79 -20.92 -5.71
N SER A 104 1.63 -20.26 -5.81
CA SER A 104 1.51 -18.80 -5.65
C SER A 104 1.98 -18.30 -4.28
N ILE A 105 1.79 -19.08 -3.20
CA ILE A 105 2.27 -18.72 -1.85
C ILE A 105 3.80 -18.74 -1.81
N TRP A 106 4.42 -19.75 -2.40
CA TRP A 106 5.89 -19.86 -2.47
C TRP A 106 6.52 -18.75 -3.30
N ILE A 107 5.93 -18.43 -4.47
CA ILE A 107 6.37 -17.32 -5.31
C ILE A 107 6.19 -15.99 -4.56
N TRP A 108 5.06 -15.80 -3.87
CA TRP A 108 4.82 -14.63 -3.06
C TRP A 108 5.88 -14.47 -1.96
N LEU A 109 6.20 -15.55 -1.21
CA LEU A 109 7.25 -15.53 -0.19
C LEU A 109 8.62 -15.16 -0.77
N LEU A 110 8.95 -15.70 -1.95
CA LEU A 110 10.20 -15.35 -2.64
C LEU A 110 10.23 -13.87 -3.01
N ILE A 111 9.16 -13.32 -3.58
CA ILE A 111 9.11 -11.92 -3.98
C ILE A 111 9.11 -11.01 -2.74
N MET A 112 8.41 -11.40 -1.68
CA MET A 112 8.39 -10.64 -0.41
C MET A 112 9.78 -10.51 0.22
N SER A 113 10.70 -11.45 -0.01
CA SER A 113 12.09 -11.30 0.49
C SER A 113 12.78 -10.06 -0.09
N PHE A 114 12.49 -9.66 -1.32
CA PHE A 114 12.98 -8.41 -1.92
C PHE A 114 12.25 -7.19 -1.36
N LYS A 115 10.98 -7.32 -0.98
CA LYS A 115 10.24 -6.23 -0.34
C LYS A 115 10.74 -5.88 1.07
N PHE A 116 11.43 -6.77 1.75
CA PHE A 116 12.12 -6.43 3.00
C PHE A 116 13.13 -5.29 2.81
N LEU A 117 13.76 -5.18 1.63
CA LEU A 117 14.58 -4.02 1.29
C LEU A 117 13.79 -2.71 1.33
N GLN A 118 12.57 -2.68 0.75
CA GLN A 118 11.72 -1.48 0.79
C GLN A 118 11.55 -0.95 2.21
N VAL A 119 11.12 -1.83 3.11
CA VAL A 119 10.83 -1.42 4.49
C VAL A 119 12.11 -1.11 5.26
N GLY A 120 13.21 -1.81 4.97
CA GLY A 120 14.55 -1.44 5.46
C GLY A 120 14.94 -0.02 5.03
N GLY A 121 14.66 0.37 3.79
CA GLY A 121 14.84 1.74 3.30
C GLY A 121 13.98 2.76 4.05
N ILE A 122 12.74 2.39 4.46
CA ILE A 122 11.87 3.27 5.26
C ILE A 122 12.43 3.45 6.68
N VAL A 123 12.90 2.37 7.33
CA VAL A 123 13.60 2.45 8.63
C VAL A 123 14.77 3.40 8.54
N GLY A 124 15.58 3.26 7.48
CA GLY A 124 16.69 4.16 7.22
C GLY A 124 16.27 5.61 6.99
N GLY A 125 15.18 5.82 6.27
CA GLY A 125 14.62 7.16 6.07
C GLY A 125 14.26 7.85 7.40
N VAL A 126 13.63 7.12 8.33
CA VAL A 126 13.35 7.62 9.68
C VAL A 126 14.63 7.92 10.46
N ALA A 127 15.61 7.01 10.40
CA ALA A 127 16.90 7.23 11.06
C ALA A 127 17.62 8.48 10.52
N LEU A 128 17.59 8.68 9.20
CA LEU A 128 18.18 9.86 8.54
C LEU A 128 17.45 11.15 8.91
N ILE A 129 16.14 11.13 9.16
CA ILE A 129 15.41 12.31 9.66
C ILE A 129 15.96 12.73 11.03
N PHE A 130 16.16 11.79 11.96
CA PHE A 130 16.77 12.11 13.25
C PHE A 130 18.19 12.69 13.12
N MET A 131 18.95 12.20 12.14
CA MET A 131 20.29 12.75 11.85
C MET A 131 20.28 14.19 11.30
N GLN A 132 19.14 14.70 10.78
CA GLN A 132 19.00 16.11 10.35
C GLN A 132 18.78 17.07 11.54
N ILE A 133 18.51 16.56 12.73
CA ILE A 133 18.25 17.36 13.93
C ILE A 133 19.57 17.46 14.72
N PRO A 134 20.21 18.65 14.82
CA PRO A 134 21.55 18.77 15.41
C PRO A 134 21.69 18.16 16.80
N ALA A 135 20.67 18.34 17.67
CA ALA A 135 20.67 17.79 19.03
C ALA A 135 20.62 16.24 19.07
N LEU A 136 20.25 15.58 17.97
CA LEU A 136 20.06 14.12 17.89
C LEU A 136 21.11 13.45 17.00
N ALA A 137 21.87 14.22 16.21
CA ALA A 137 22.81 13.71 15.22
C ALA A 137 23.96 12.91 15.87
N ASP A 138 24.43 13.32 17.03
CA ASP A 138 25.55 12.67 17.75
C ASP A 138 25.24 11.23 18.19
N PHE A 139 23.97 10.86 18.30
CA PHE A 139 23.58 9.49 18.63
C PHE A 139 24.00 8.49 17.52
N GLY A 140 24.05 8.94 16.28
CA GLY A 140 24.55 8.18 15.14
C GLY A 140 23.52 7.31 14.45
N LEU A 141 23.76 7.07 13.16
CA LEU A 141 22.82 6.38 12.25
C LEU A 141 22.46 4.95 12.71
N ILE A 142 23.44 4.21 13.22
CA ILE A 142 23.23 2.82 13.66
C ILE A 142 22.20 2.78 14.80
N TRP A 143 22.38 3.63 15.81
CA TRP A 143 21.52 3.64 16.97
C TRP A 143 20.11 4.13 16.64
N TRP A 144 19.96 5.13 15.78
CA TRP A 144 18.64 5.57 15.32
C TRP A 144 17.92 4.50 14.50
N THR A 145 18.65 3.70 13.70
CA THR A 145 18.09 2.57 12.96
C THR A 145 17.57 1.49 13.91
N LEU A 146 18.37 1.10 14.90
CA LEU A 146 17.98 0.10 15.90
C LEU A 146 16.83 0.58 16.78
N PHE A 147 16.88 1.83 17.22
CA PHE A 147 15.81 2.46 18.02
C PHE A 147 14.49 2.48 17.24
N THR A 148 14.48 2.94 15.99
CA THR A 148 13.28 2.97 15.14
C THR A 148 12.69 1.57 15.01
N SER A 149 13.53 0.58 14.70
CA SER A 149 13.10 -0.81 14.54
C SER A 149 12.52 -1.39 15.84
N LEU A 150 13.16 -1.13 16.96
CA LEU A 150 12.68 -1.59 18.26
C LEU A 150 11.33 -0.95 18.65
N VAL A 151 11.20 0.37 18.47
CA VAL A 151 9.97 1.10 18.78
C VAL A 151 8.80 0.58 17.94
N VAL A 152 9.00 0.39 16.64
CA VAL A 152 7.97 -0.17 15.74
C VAL A 152 7.59 -1.60 16.18
N ALA A 153 8.56 -2.45 16.51
CA ALA A 153 8.32 -3.81 16.99
C ALA A 153 7.48 -3.82 18.28
N VAL A 154 7.85 -3.02 19.26
CA VAL A 154 7.14 -2.92 20.55
C VAL A 154 5.71 -2.43 20.36
N ILE A 155 5.51 -1.35 19.59
CA ILE A 155 4.17 -0.77 19.38
C ILE A 155 3.23 -1.79 18.71
N VAL A 156 3.69 -2.48 17.67
CA VAL A 156 2.85 -3.46 16.96
C VAL A 156 2.60 -4.71 17.79
N SER A 157 3.61 -5.19 18.58
CA SER A 157 3.44 -6.38 19.42
C SER A 157 2.47 -6.18 20.58
N VAL A 158 2.40 -4.96 21.14
CA VAL A 158 1.42 -4.60 22.19
C VAL A 158 -0.02 -4.54 21.63
N GLY A 159 -0.19 -4.35 20.31
CA GLY A 159 -1.50 -4.33 19.67
C GLY A 159 -2.40 -3.14 20.03
N ARG A 160 -1.86 -2.11 20.67
CA ARG A 160 -2.58 -0.90 21.12
C ARG A 160 -2.23 0.34 20.30
N TYR A 161 -2.03 0.18 19.01
CA TYR A 161 -1.63 1.28 18.14
C TYR A 161 -2.79 2.18 17.64
N GLY A 162 -4.05 1.91 18.02
CA GLY A 162 -5.21 2.66 17.51
C GLY A 162 -5.18 4.17 17.78
N PHE A 163 -4.55 4.63 18.87
CA PHE A 163 -4.32 6.06 19.10
C PHE A 163 -3.28 6.62 18.11
N LEU A 164 -2.17 5.92 17.93
CA LEU A 164 -1.10 6.32 17.01
C LEU A 164 -1.60 6.31 15.56
N GLU A 165 -2.44 5.33 15.20
CA GLU A 165 -3.09 5.27 13.90
C GLU A 165 -3.94 6.52 13.63
N LYS A 166 -4.81 6.91 14.57
CA LYS A 166 -5.63 8.12 14.44
C LYS A 166 -4.77 9.39 14.37
N LEU A 167 -3.76 9.48 15.20
CA LEU A 167 -2.81 10.59 15.18
C LEU A 167 -2.07 10.67 13.85
N SER A 168 -1.59 9.54 13.33
CA SER A 168 -0.92 9.46 12.02
C SER A 168 -1.84 9.91 10.89
N LEU A 169 -3.11 9.50 10.89
CA LEU A 169 -4.07 9.93 9.88
C LEU A 169 -4.28 11.46 9.89
N ILE A 170 -4.38 12.06 11.07
CA ILE A 170 -4.50 13.52 11.21
C ILE A 170 -3.23 14.22 10.69
N MET A 171 -2.06 13.72 11.09
CA MET A 171 -0.77 14.30 10.69
C MET A 171 -0.52 14.14 9.18
N ILE A 172 -0.89 12.99 8.60
CA ILE A 172 -0.83 12.77 7.14
C ILE A 172 -1.75 13.78 6.43
N GLY A 173 -2.96 14.00 6.95
CA GLY A 173 -3.87 15.01 6.42
C GLY A 173 -3.26 16.42 6.45
N LEU A 174 -2.67 16.83 7.58
CA LEU A 174 -1.99 18.11 7.72
C LEU A 174 -0.77 18.23 6.79
N PHE A 175 0.02 17.17 6.68
CA PHE A 175 1.18 17.13 5.78
C PHE A 175 0.75 17.16 4.31
N THR A 176 -0.38 16.55 3.97
CA THR A 176 -0.98 16.67 2.63
C THR A 176 -1.38 18.11 2.30
N ILE A 177 -2.01 18.81 3.25
CA ILE A 177 -2.35 20.23 3.10
C ILE A 177 -1.08 21.06 2.95
N PHE A 178 -0.05 20.81 3.74
CA PHE A 178 1.23 21.46 3.64
C PHE A 178 1.90 21.24 2.27
N THR A 179 1.85 20.01 1.75
CA THR A 179 2.34 19.67 0.41
C THR A 179 1.54 20.37 -0.70
N LEU A 180 0.21 20.44 -0.55
CA LEU A 180 -0.65 21.19 -1.48
C LEU A 180 -0.32 22.67 -1.49
N VAL A 181 -0.15 23.28 -0.32
CA VAL A 181 0.26 24.69 -0.19
C VAL A 181 1.62 24.91 -0.84
N SER A 182 2.58 23.98 -0.69
CA SER A 182 3.89 24.04 -1.34
C SER A 182 3.77 24.03 -2.86
N VAL A 183 2.93 23.14 -3.43
CA VAL A 183 2.70 23.10 -4.90
C VAL A 183 2.06 24.40 -5.40
N ILE A 184 1.11 24.96 -4.65
CA ILE A 184 0.48 26.24 -5.01
C ILE A 184 1.50 27.38 -4.91
N ALA A 185 2.31 27.42 -3.85
CA ALA A 185 3.30 28.46 -3.63
C ALA A 185 4.38 28.51 -4.73
N LEU A 186 4.65 27.38 -5.40
CA LEU A 186 5.58 27.34 -6.54
C LEU A 186 5.22 28.32 -7.65
N GLN A 187 3.93 28.65 -7.83
CA GLN A 187 3.49 29.58 -8.87
C GLN A 187 4.01 31.00 -8.69
N TRP A 188 4.57 31.34 -7.53
CA TRP A 188 5.19 32.61 -7.20
C TRP A 188 6.72 32.53 -7.04
N THR A 189 7.34 31.43 -7.50
CA THR A 189 8.79 31.18 -7.46
C THR A 189 9.35 30.96 -8.87
N ASP A 190 10.68 30.91 -9.01
CA ASP A 190 11.36 30.56 -10.26
C ASP A 190 11.07 29.11 -10.73
N ASN A 191 10.52 28.30 -9.84
CA ASN A 191 10.11 26.92 -10.12
C ASN A 191 8.64 26.81 -10.57
N ALA A 192 7.98 27.92 -10.90
CA ALA A 192 6.61 27.91 -11.42
C ALA A 192 6.48 26.99 -12.65
N PHE A 193 5.43 26.20 -12.69
CA PHE A 193 5.15 25.27 -13.80
C PHE A 193 3.88 25.69 -14.55
N SER A 194 3.83 25.34 -15.82
CA SER A 194 2.73 25.68 -16.72
C SER A 194 1.73 24.52 -16.86
N GLY A 195 0.50 24.85 -17.29
CA GLY A 195 -0.48 23.82 -17.66
C GLY A 195 0.00 22.91 -18.81
N ALA A 196 0.84 23.44 -19.72
CA ALA A 196 1.42 22.67 -20.81
C ALA A 196 2.40 21.58 -20.30
N GLU A 197 3.17 21.87 -19.24
CA GLU A 197 4.06 20.90 -18.60
C GLU A 197 3.25 19.78 -17.93
N ILE A 198 2.15 20.10 -17.25
CA ILE A 198 1.25 19.08 -16.68
C ILE A 198 0.64 18.21 -17.79
N LEU A 199 0.19 18.83 -18.89
CA LEU A 199 -0.36 18.10 -20.04
C LEU A 199 0.70 17.22 -20.73
N SER A 200 1.95 17.63 -20.80
CA SER A 200 3.05 16.79 -21.27
C SER A 200 3.20 15.52 -20.45
N GLY A 201 2.88 15.59 -19.15
CA GLY A 201 2.86 14.45 -18.25
C GLY A 201 1.80 13.40 -18.55
N LEU A 202 0.84 13.69 -19.44
CA LEU A 202 -0.19 12.76 -19.91
C LEU A 202 0.10 12.20 -21.32
N SER A 203 1.28 12.44 -21.87
CA SER A 203 1.68 12.03 -23.23
C SER A 203 2.08 10.54 -23.36
N PHE A 204 2.01 9.76 -22.28
CA PHE A 204 2.40 8.34 -22.21
C PHE A 204 3.85 8.07 -22.62
N GLN A 205 4.72 9.07 -22.56
CA GLN A 205 6.14 8.89 -22.79
C GLN A 205 6.80 8.26 -21.53
N LEU A 206 7.77 7.36 -21.77
CA LEU A 206 8.54 6.73 -20.72
C LEU A 206 10.03 6.72 -21.12
N PRO A 207 10.82 7.71 -20.69
CA PRO A 207 12.25 7.75 -20.97
C PRO A 207 12.96 6.50 -20.46
N THR A 208 13.86 5.93 -21.25
CA THR A 208 14.59 4.68 -20.91
C THR A 208 15.32 4.81 -19.57
N ALA A 209 15.92 5.95 -19.28
CA ALA A 209 16.61 6.21 -18.00
C ALA A 209 15.70 6.23 -16.78
N ALA A 210 14.37 6.35 -16.96
CA ALA A 210 13.39 6.39 -15.87
C ALA A 210 12.64 5.07 -15.69
N VAL A 211 12.78 4.09 -16.59
CA VAL A 211 11.98 2.85 -16.61
C VAL A 211 11.99 2.12 -15.26
N ILE A 212 13.15 1.85 -14.68
CA ILE A 212 13.26 1.09 -13.42
C ILE A 212 12.56 1.85 -12.28
N ILE A 213 12.75 3.18 -12.20
CA ILE A 213 12.11 4.00 -11.18
C ILE A 213 10.60 4.05 -11.42
N ALA A 214 10.16 4.16 -12.67
CA ALA A 214 8.74 4.17 -13.04
C ALA A 214 8.06 2.85 -12.69
N VAL A 215 8.71 1.69 -12.93
CA VAL A 215 8.21 0.38 -12.53
C VAL A 215 8.14 0.25 -11.02
N GLY A 216 9.19 0.66 -10.32
CA GLY A 216 9.21 0.69 -8.87
C GLY A 216 8.10 1.58 -8.31
N ALA A 217 7.96 2.80 -8.82
CA ALA A 217 6.88 3.71 -8.46
C ALA A 217 5.52 3.09 -8.79
N PHE A 218 5.32 2.54 -9.99
CA PHE A 218 4.07 1.84 -10.34
C PHE A 218 3.75 0.71 -9.35
N GLY A 219 4.74 -0.05 -8.89
CA GLY A 219 4.51 -1.14 -7.94
C GLY A 219 3.95 -0.71 -6.59
N ILE A 220 4.35 0.45 -6.07
CA ILE A 220 4.06 0.91 -4.70
C ILE A 220 3.15 2.13 -4.60
N THR A 221 3.04 2.97 -5.63
CA THR A 221 2.13 4.13 -5.59
C THR A 221 0.68 3.70 -5.74
N GLY A 222 -0.21 4.34 -5.04
CA GLY A 222 -1.55 3.81 -4.83
C GLY A 222 -1.48 2.50 -4.05
N VAL A 223 -2.36 1.55 -4.33
CA VAL A 223 -2.39 0.27 -3.60
C VAL A 223 -1.37 -0.70 -4.17
N GLY A 224 -0.36 -1.10 -3.41
CA GLY A 224 0.60 -2.13 -3.80
C GLY A 224 0.01 -3.55 -3.75
N GLY A 225 0.73 -4.52 -4.34
CA GLY A 225 0.22 -5.89 -4.42
C GLY A 225 -0.02 -6.54 -3.06
N ASP A 226 0.89 -6.39 -2.13
CA ASP A 226 0.76 -6.89 -0.75
C ASP A 226 -0.27 -6.10 0.08
N GLU A 227 -0.47 -4.82 -0.23
CA GLU A 227 -1.49 -3.99 0.38
C GLU A 227 -2.90 -4.39 -0.08
N ILE A 228 -3.10 -4.74 -1.36
CA ILE A 228 -4.34 -5.36 -1.85
C ILE A 228 -4.64 -6.65 -1.08
N MET A 229 -3.61 -7.47 -0.87
CA MET A 229 -3.74 -8.72 -0.11
C MET A 229 -4.07 -8.45 1.36
N ALA A 230 -3.45 -7.45 1.99
CA ALA A 230 -3.70 -7.05 3.37
C ALA A 230 -5.09 -6.42 3.57
N TYR A 231 -5.64 -5.74 2.57
CA TYR A 231 -6.97 -5.12 2.63
C TYR A 231 -8.07 -6.12 3.01
N ASN A 232 -7.96 -7.35 2.53
CA ASN A 232 -8.85 -8.44 2.90
C ASN A 232 -8.86 -8.66 4.44
N TYR A 233 -7.68 -8.69 5.08
CA TYR A 233 -7.57 -8.87 6.54
C TYR A 233 -8.20 -7.70 7.30
N TRP A 234 -7.97 -6.47 6.85
CA TRP A 234 -8.57 -5.28 7.47
C TRP A 234 -10.10 -5.29 7.40
N LEU A 235 -10.67 -5.77 6.28
CA LEU A 235 -12.12 -5.95 6.15
C LEU A 235 -12.65 -7.04 7.08
N LEU A 236 -11.95 -8.18 7.20
CA LEU A 236 -12.32 -9.24 8.12
C LEU A 236 -12.27 -8.77 9.57
N GLU A 237 -11.19 -8.10 9.97
CA GLU A 237 -11.02 -7.58 11.33
C GLU A 237 -11.99 -6.43 11.67
N LYS A 238 -12.41 -5.65 10.67
CA LYS A 238 -13.45 -4.63 10.84
C LYS A 238 -14.87 -5.23 10.94
N GLY A 239 -15.00 -6.53 10.63
CA GLY A 239 -16.26 -7.26 10.76
C GLY A 239 -17.15 -7.27 9.53
N TYR A 240 -16.70 -6.80 8.36
CA TYR A 240 -17.56 -6.76 7.17
C TYR A 240 -18.11 -8.13 6.77
N ALA A 241 -17.31 -9.18 6.87
CA ALA A 241 -17.75 -10.55 6.61
C ALA A 241 -18.66 -11.09 7.73
N ALA A 242 -18.29 -10.85 9.01
CA ALA A 242 -19.09 -11.25 10.17
C ALA A 242 -20.48 -10.58 10.14
N HIS A 243 -20.54 -9.28 9.81
CA HIS A 243 -21.81 -8.55 9.66
C HIS A 243 -22.64 -9.07 8.49
N THR A 244 -22.04 -9.59 7.43
CA THR A 244 -22.76 -10.25 6.32
C THR A 244 -23.33 -11.58 6.77
N GLY A 245 -22.61 -12.28 7.63
CA GLY A 245 -22.93 -13.61 8.12
C GLY A 245 -22.54 -14.74 7.17
N PRO A 246 -22.61 -16.00 7.65
CA PRO A 246 -22.24 -17.17 6.84
C PRO A 246 -23.15 -17.28 5.61
N ARG A 247 -22.54 -17.67 4.48
CA ARG A 247 -23.29 -17.91 3.24
C ARG A 247 -24.17 -19.13 3.41
N PRO A 248 -25.50 -19.01 3.14
CA PRO A 248 -26.40 -20.17 3.16
C PRO A 248 -25.94 -21.26 2.18
N GLY A 249 -26.09 -22.53 2.54
CA GLY A 249 -25.79 -23.65 1.66
C GLY A 249 -26.69 -23.74 0.42
N TRP A 250 -27.84 -23.05 0.44
CA TRP A 250 -28.80 -23.00 -0.66
C TRP A 250 -28.54 -21.78 -1.54
N THR A 251 -28.66 -21.95 -2.84
CA THR A 251 -28.46 -20.89 -3.85
C THR A 251 -29.75 -20.14 -4.21
N SER A 252 -30.86 -20.45 -3.55
CA SER A 252 -32.17 -19.83 -3.75
C SER A 252 -32.99 -19.91 -2.47
N GLY A 253 -34.02 -19.05 -2.35
CA GLY A 253 -34.92 -18.97 -1.22
C GLY A 253 -34.67 -17.75 -0.33
N GLU A 254 -35.57 -17.52 0.63
CA GLU A 254 -35.60 -16.30 1.45
C GLU A 254 -34.30 -16.04 2.21
N ALA A 255 -33.70 -17.06 2.79
CA ALA A 255 -32.43 -16.95 3.52
C ALA A 255 -31.29 -16.51 2.60
N HIS A 256 -31.25 -17.00 1.36
CA HIS A 256 -30.28 -16.59 0.35
C HIS A 256 -30.48 -15.14 -0.07
N ASP A 257 -31.72 -14.70 -0.30
CA ASP A 257 -32.06 -13.34 -0.69
C ASP A 257 -31.72 -12.32 0.40
N ILE A 258 -31.97 -12.68 1.67
CA ILE A 258 -31.59 -11.85 2.83
C ILE A 258 -30.07 -11.72 2.89
N TRP A 259 -29.33 -12.83 2.77
CA TRP A 259 -27.87 -12.80 2.77
C TRP A 259 -27.31 -11.96 1.59
N LEU A 260 -27.84 -12.13 0.38
CA LEU A 260 -27.44 -11.35 -0.81
C LEU A 260 -27.66 -9.85 -0.61
N ARG A 261 -28.79 -9.46 -0.02
CA ARG A 261 -29.08 -8.06 0.27
C ARG A 261 -28.05 -7.47 1.23
N ARG A 262 -27.70 -8.22 2.30
CA ARG A 262 -26.65 -7.81 3.26
C ARG A 262 -25.28 -7.73 2.58
N ALA A 263 -24.87 -8.75 1.84
CA ALA A 263 -23.61 -8.77 1.13
C ALA A 263 -23.46 -7.59 0.16
N ARG A 264 -24.51 -7.29 -0.64
CA ARG A 264 -24.54 -6.11 -1.51
C ARG A 264 -24.40 -4.80 -0.74
N GLY A 265 -25.06 -4.71 0.40
CA GLY A 265 -25.00 -3.52 1.25
C GLY A 265 -23.59 -3.28 1.79
N TRP A 266 -22.96 -4.30 2.35
CA TRP A 266 -21.58 -4.21 2.86
C TRP A 266 -20.54 -4.00 1.76
N ILE A 267 -20.71 -4.60 0.58
CA ILE A 267 -19.88 -4.33 -0.59
C ILE A 267 -20.00 -2.86 -1.02
N ARG A 268 -21.18 -2.23 -0.94
CA ARG A 268 -21.32 -0.79 -1.23
C ARG A 268 -20.58 0.09 -0.22
N VAL A 269 -20.61 -0.27 1.07
CA VAL A 269 -19.84 0.44 2.12
C VAL A 269 -18.33 0.30 1.85
N MET A 270 -17.86 -0.90 1.60
CA MET A 270 -16.47 -1.17 1.23
C MET A 270 -16.04 -0.41 -0.04
N THR A 271 -16.89 -0.38 -1.07
CA THR A 271 -16.59 0.35 -2.31
C THR A 271 -16.45 1.85 -2.04
N LEU A 272 -17.33 2.42 -1.22
CA LEU A 272 -17.22 3.84 -0.81
C LEU A 272 -15.89 4.10 -0.08
N ASP A 273 -15.51 3.22 0.85
CA ASP A 273 -14.26 3.30 1.61
C ASP A 273 -13.04 3.26 0.69
N ALA A 274 -12.96 2.28 -0.21
CA ALA A 274 -11.87 2.13 -1.17
C ALA A 274 -11.77 3.31 -2.16
N MET A 275 -12.91 3.81 -2.67
CA MET A 275 -12.93 4.92 -3.61
C MET A 275 -12.56 6.25 -2.95
N ALA A 276 -13.03 6.50 -1.73
CA ALA A 276 -12.63 7.68 -0.96
C ALA A 276 -11.12 7.67 -0.67
N ALA A 277 -10.59 6.52 -0.25
CA ALA A 277 -9.16 6.32 -0.06
C ALA A 277 -8.37 6.56 -1.35
N MET A 278 -8.84 6.02 -2.50
CA MET A 278 -8.21 6.21 -3.83
C MET A 278 -8.09 7.70 -4.18
N VAL A 279 -9.12 8.48 -3.99
CA VAL A 279 -9.07 9.93 -4.28
C VAL A 279 -8.02 10.61 -3.39
N CYS A 280 -8.01 10.29 -2.10
CA CYS A 280 -7.06 10.88 -1.16
C CYS A 280 -5.60 10.55 -1.53
N TYR A 281 -5.26 9.28 -1.67
CA TYR A 281 -3.86 8.94 -1.95
C TYR A 281 -3.43 9.35 -3.37
N THR A 282 -4.31 9.33 -4.37
CA THR A 282 -3.97 9.82 -5.73
C THR A 282 -3.60 11.29 -5.70
N LEU A 283 -4.39 12.11 -4.99
CA LEU A 283 -4.08 13.53 -4.84
C LEU A 283 -2.68 13.73 -4.24
N VAL A 284 -2.40 13.08 -3.12
CA VAL A 284 -1.10 13.19 -2.43
C VAL A 284 0.04 12.77 -3.33
N THR A 285 -0.11 11.64 -4.02
CA THR A 285 0.92 11.08 -4.92
C THR A 285 1.23 12.03 -6.07
N VAL A 286 0.21 12.64 -6.67
CA VAL A 286 0.38 13.64 -7.75
C VAL A 286 1.11 14.90 -7.23
N LEU A 287 0.79 15.37 -6.03
CA LEU A 287 1.46 16.54 -5.43
C LEU A 287 2.97 16.30 -5.22
N PHE A 288 3.35 15.15 -4.69
CA PHE A 288 4.76 14.77 -4.52
C PHE A 288 5.49 14.65 -5.86
N TYR A 289 4.81 14.09 -6.88
CA TYR A 289 5.37 14.01 -8.21
C TYR A 289 5.67 15.39 -8.78
N ILE A 290 4.70 16.30 -8.71
CA ILE A 290 4.84 17.68 -9.22
C ILE A 290 6.01 18.40 -8.53
N LEU A 291 6.13 18.30 -7.19
CA LEU A 291 7.25 18.89 -6.46
C LEU A 291 8.60 18.32 -6.91
N GLY A 292 8.68 17.00 -7.09
CA GLY A 292 9.88 16.35 -7.61
C GLY A 292 10.24 16.81 -9.02
N ALA A 293 9.25 16.93 -9.90
CA ALA A 293 9.44 17.36 -11.29
C ALA A 293 9.77 18.87 -11.39
N ALA A 294 9.08 19.72 -10.63
CA ALA A 294 9.24 21.17 -10.73
C ALA A 294 10.53 21.67 -10.07
N ILE A 295 10.96 21.03 -8.97
CA ILE A 295 12.11 21.52 -8.20
C ILE A 295 13.33 20.65 -8.45
N LEU A 296 13.26 19.35 -8.10
CA LEU A 296 14.45 18.50 -8.13
C LEU A 296 14.95 18.28 -9.56
N HIS A 297 14.05 18.01 -10.51
CA HIS A 297 14.44 17.82 -11.89
C HIS A 297 15.10 19.04 -12.51
N ARG A 298 14.52 20.23 -12.29
CA ARG A 298 15.06 21.50 -12.81
C ARG A 298 16.41 21.85 -12.22
N ASN A 299 16.63 21.53 -10.93
CA ASN A 299 17.89 21.76 -10.23
C ASN A 299 18.91 20.63 -10.45
N GLY A 300 18.59 19.61 -11.28
CA GLY A 300 19.47 18.48 -11.52
C GLY A 300 19.73 17.59 -10.29
N LEU A 301 18.87 17.68 -9.26
CA LEU A 301 18.99 16.94 -8.01
C LEU A 301 18.27 15.59 -8.12
N VAL A 302 18.98 14.50 -7.87
CA VAL A 302 18.39 13.15 -7.77
C VAL A 302 18.72 12.62 -6.37
N PRO A 303 17.77 12.68 -5.42
CA PRO A 303 18.00 12.29 -4.03
C PRO A 303 18.57 10.88 -3.90
N ALA A 304 19.69 10.74 -3.22
CA ALA A 304 20.41 9.47 -3.12
C ALA A 304 21.07 9.28 -1.75
N LYS A 305 21.22 7.99 -1.36
CA LYS A 305 21.96 7.57 -0.15
C LYS A 305 21.52 8.36 1.11
N THR A 306 22.50 8.76 1.90
CA THR A 306 22.31 9.46 3.18
C THR A 306 21.87 10.92 3.03
N GLU A 307 22.08 11.53 1.87
CA GLU A 307 21.63 12.91 1.57
C GLU A 307 20.15 12.98 1.14
N MET A 308 19.49 11.84 1.02
CA MET A 308 18.13 11.77 0.49
C MET A 308 17.15 12.68 1.23
N ILE A 309 17.18 12.68 2.57
CA ILE A 309 16.24 13.48 3.37
C ILE A 309 16.52 14.99 3.20
N SER A 310 17.78 15.40 3.23
CA SER A 310 18.12 16.82 3.02
C SER A 310 17.72 17.30 1.63
N GLN A 311 18.01 16.51 0.60
CA GLN A 311 17.64 16.83 -0.78
C GLN A 311 16.12 16.82 -1.00
N LEU A 312 15.37 15.91 -0.38
CA LEU A 312 13.90 15.95 -0.41
C LEU A 312 13.35 17.19 0.32
N GLY A 313 14.02 17.66 1.36
CA GLY A 313 13.64 18.89 2.07
C GLY A 313 13.65 20.12 1.17
N THR A 314 14.48 20.14 0.12
CA THR A 314 14.55 21.29 -0.81
C THR A 314 13.23 21.53 -1.54
N ILE A 315 12.39 20.49 -1.77
CA ILE A 315 11.09 20.66 -2.41
C ILE A 315 10.16 21.59 -1.60
N TYR A 316 10.38 21.73 -0.30
CA TYR A 316 9.62 22.61 0.57
C TYR A 316 10.33 23.95 0.82
N THR A 317 11.66 23.92 0.97
CA THR A 317 12.41 25.17 1.21
C THR A 317 12.44 26.07 -0.02
N GLU A 318 12.48 25.51 -1.22
CA GLU A 318 12.39 26.27 -2.48
C GLU A 318 10.98 26.84 -2.75
N SER A 319 9.95 26.23 -2.18
CA SER A 319 8.57 26.69 -2.34
C SER A 319 8.12 27.67 -1.26
N LEU A 320 8.53 27.47 0.00
CA LEU A 320 8.00 28.19 1.17
C LEU A 320 9.07 28.89 2.01
N GLY A 321 10.35 28.66 1.72
CA GLY A 321 11.47 29.20 2.45
C GLY A 321 12.07 28.27 3.52
N PRO A 322 13.20 28.65 4.14
CA PRO A 322 14.00 27.76 5.01
C PRO A 322 13.25 27.18 6.22
N TRP A 323 12.26 27.90 6.76
CA TRP A 323 11.45 27.44 7.89
C TRP A 323 10.65 26.16 7.60
N ALA A 324 10.32 25.93 6.33
CA ALA A 324 9.55 24.77 5.88
C ALA A 324 10.30 23.45 6.10
N PHE A 325 11.64 23.48 6.22
CA PHE A 325 12.44 22.27 6.47
C PHE A 325 12.07 21.57 7.77
N GLY A 326 11.82 22.33 8.85
CA GLY A 326 11.41 21.76 10.13
C GLY A 326 10.04 21.07 10.06
N ILE A 327 9.08 21.68 9.35
CA ILE A 327 7.75 21.07 9.13
C ILE A 327 7.88 19.82 8.25
N PHE A 328 8.72 19.88 7.21
CA PHE A 328 9.02 18.73 6.36
C PHE A 328 9.57 17.55 7.19
N LEU A 329 10.56 17.77 8.05
CA LEU A 329 11.13 16.71 8.89
C LEU A 329 10.06 16.06 9.80
N GLY A 330 9.21 16.89 10.44
CA GLY A 330 8.10 16.38 11.26
C GLY A 330 7.07 15.59 10.45
N GLY A 331 6.67 16.09 9.29
CA GLY A 331 5.75 15.42 8.38
C GLY A 331 6.32 14.12 7.82
N ALA A 332 7.55 14.15 7.34
CA ALA A 332 8.26 12.98 6.81
C ALA A 332 8.42 11.89 7.89
N LEU A 333 8.75 12.28 9.14
CA LEU A 333 8.83 11.36 10.27
C LEU A 333 7.50 10.62 10.47
N VAL A 334 6.39 11.37 10.56
CA VAL A 334 5.07 10.78 10.78
C VAL A 334 4.67 9.87 9.61
N VAL A 335 4.86 10.31 8.39
CA VAL A 335 4.52 9.58 7.16
C VAL A 335 5.29 8.27 7.06
N LEU A 336 6.62 8.29 7.24
CA LEU A 336 7.44 7.07 7.19
C LEU A 336 7.17 6.15 8.38
N PHE A 337 7.00 6.71 9.58
CA PHE A 337 6.74 5.92 10.77
C PHE A 337 5.36 5.23 10.72
N SER A 338 4.31 5.92 10.25
CA SER A 338 2.99 5.32 10.05
C SER A 338 3.03 4.17 9.04
N THR A 339 3.81 4.32 7.96
CA THR A 339 4.02 3.25 6.98
C THR A 339 4.72 2.03 7.61
N LEU A 340 5.74 2.23 8.46
CA LEU A 340 6.39 1.13 9.19
C LEU A 340 5.41 0.35 10.06
N LEU A 341 4.57 1.05 10.83
CA LEU A 341 3.56 0.42 11.69
C LEU A 341 2.54 -0.37 10.87
N SER A 342 2.00 0.23 9.82
CA SER A 342 0.99 -0.39 8.95
C SER A 342 1.55 -1.59 8.19
N ALA A 343 2.77 -1.47 7.64
CA ALA A 343 3.45 -2.55 6.93
C ALA A 343 3.73 -3.73 7.88
N LEU A 344 4.26 -3.47 9.08
CA LEU A 344 4.52 -4.53 10.05
C LEU A 344 3.24 -5.24 10.48
N ALA A 345 2.19 -4.48 10.76
CA ALA A 345 0.89 -5.02 11.15
C ALA A 345 0.28 -5.90 10.04
N ALA A 346 0.35 -5.45 8.78
CA ALA A 346 -0.13 -6.19 7.61
C ALA A 346 0.71 -7.45 7.36
N TRP A 347 2.04 -7.31 7.29
CA TRP A 347 2.93 -8.40 6.95
C TRP A 347 2.97 -9.49 8.02
N ALA A 348 2.90 -9.12 9.30
CA ALA A 348 2.83 -10.10 10.38
C ALA A 348 1.61 -11.03 10.23
N ARG A 349 0.47 -10.51 9.74
CA ARG A 349 -0.73 -11.32 9.44
C ARG A 349 -0.56 -12.17 8.19
N LEU A 350 -0.12 -11.55 7.08
CA LEU A 350 0.07 -12.23 5.81
C LEU A 350 1.06 -13.41 5.92
N PHE A 351 2.22 -13.19 6.57
CA PHE A 351 3.23 -14.23 6.74
C PHE A 351 2.76 -15.32 7.73
N SER A 352 2.13 -14.93 8.84
CA SER A 352 1.59 -15.93 9.79
C SER A 352 0.56 -16.83 9.15
N ASP A 353 -0.32 -16.30 8.29
CA ASP A 353 -1.30 -17.08 7.55
C ASP A 353 -0.64 -17.88 6.43
N ALA A 354 0.30 -17.32 5.67
CA ALA A 354 1.06 -18.06 4.68
C ALA A 354 1.75 -19.28 5.29
N PHE A 355 2.41 -19.13 6.43
CA PHE A 355 3.02 -20.23 7.17
C PHE A 355 1.98 -21.27 7.61
N SER A 356 0.80 -20.82 8.04
CA SER A 356 -0.32 -21.73 8.36
C SER A 356 -0.76 -22.52 7.14
N GLN A 357 -0.89 -21.92 5.97
CA GLN A 357 -1.24 -22.62 4.72
C GLN A 357 -0.18 -23.65 4.29
N LEU A 358 1.09 -23.40 4.65
CA LEU A 358 2.18 -24.35 4.43
C LEU A 358 2.25 -25.48 5.48
N GLY A 359 1.45 -25.39 6.53
CA GLY A 359 1.41 -26.35 7.62
C GLY A 359 2.40 -26.09 8.76
N TRP A 360 2.95 -24.86 8.85
CA TRP A 360 3.91 -24.46 9.88
C TRP A 360 3.25 -23.72 11.06
N GLY A 361 1.93 -23.80 11.20
CA GLY A 361 1.17 -23.17 12.26
C GLY A 361 -0.33 -23.29 12.04
N ASN A 362 -1.12 -22.59 12.87
CA ASN A 362 -2.57 -22.50 12.72
C ASN A 362 -3.04 -21.05 12.92
N PHE A 363 -3.28 -20.35 11.81
CA PHE A 363 -3.74 -18.96 11.84
C PHE A 363 -5.19 -18.82 12.33
N GLN A 364 -6.01 -19.87 12.20
CA GLN A 364 -7.40 -19.84 12.65
C GLN A 364 -7.51 -19.94 14.19
N ASP A 365 -6.53 -20.55 14.83
CA ASP A 365 -6.45 -20.58 16.29
C ASP A 365 -5.93 -19.24 16.82
N PRO A 366 -6.67 -18.53 17.72
CA PRO A 366 -6.31 -17.23 18.23
C PRO A 366 -4.94 -17.19 18.94
N GLU A 367 -4.60 -18.23 19.72
CA GLU A 367 -3.35 -18.29 20.47
C GLU A 367 -2.14 -18.51 19.55
N SER A 368 -2.24 -19.46 18.62
CA SER A 368 -1.22 -19.73 17.62
C SER A 368 -0.98 -18.50 16.74
N ARG A 369 -2.06 -17.82 16.29
CA ARG A 369 -2.00 -16.57 15.53
C ARG A 369 -1.28 -15.47 16.33
N LYS A 370 -1.68 -15.22 17.57
CA LYS A 370 -1.05 -14.20 18.42
C LYS A 370 0.44 -14.44 18.57
N LYS A 371 0.86 -15.68 18.81
CA LYS A 371 2.28 -16.05 18.91
C LYS A 371 3.03 -15.82 17.59
N SER A 372 2.49 -16.28 16.48
CA SER A 372 3.13 -16.15 15.17
C SER A 372 3.23 -14.67 14.74
N VAL A 373 2.15 -13.90 14.86
CA VAL A 373 2.14 -12.45 14.59
C VAL A 373 3.13 -11.71 15.48
N GLY A 374 3.16 -12.03 16.79
CA GLY A 374 4.12 -11.46 17.72
C GLY A 374 5.58 -11.77 17.36
N THR A 375 5.87 -13.00 16.95
CA THR A 375 7.21 -13.39 16.47
C THR A 375 7.60 -12.55 15.22
N CYS A 376 6.73 -12.45 14.24
CA CYS A 376 6.97 -11.63 13.04
C CYS A 376 7.18 -10.15 13.40
N ALA A 377 6.44 -9.63 14.39
CA ALA A 377 6.53 -8.24 14.82
C ALA A 377 7.93 -7.87 15.40
N PHE A 378 8.69 -8.82 15.90
CA PHE A 378 10.08 -8.59 16.35
C PHE A 378 11.12 -8.95 15.29
N VAL A 379 10.91 -10.05 14.57
CA VAL A 379 11.88 -10.55 13.60
C VAL A 379 12.00 -9.62 12.39
N PHE A 380 10.87 -9.10 11.86
CA PHE A 380 10.90 -8.30 10.64
C PHE A 380 11.63 -6.96 10.82
N PRO A 381 11.36 -6.16 11.87
CA PRO A 381 12.11 -4.92 12.09
C PRO A 381 13.61 -5.15 12.30
N ALA A 382 14.01 -6.27 12.92
CA ALA A 382 15.42 -6.62 13.06
C ALA A 382 16.07 -6.88 11.67
N ILE A 383 15.39 -7.63 10.80
CA ILE A 383 15.85 -7.85 9.41
C ILE A 383 15.93 -6.53 8.65
N TRP A 384 14.92 -5.64 8.77
CA TRP A 384 14.92 -4.34 8.11
C TRP A 384 16.08 -3.46 8.54
N ALA A 385 16.40 -3.44 9.85
CA ALA A 385 17.55 -2.71 10.37
C ALA A 385 18.87 -3.24 9.77
N ILE A 386 19.06 -4.57 9.77
CA ILE A 386 20.23 -5.20 9.19
C ILE A 386 20.38 -4.85 7.70
N LEU A 387 19.31 -4.98 6.92
CA LEU A 387 19.31 -4.67 5.50
C LEU A 387 19.66 -3.19 5.26
N PHE A 388 19.06 -2.26 6.01
CA PHE A 388 19.40 -0.85 5.84
C PHE A 388 20.86 -0.56 6.20
N LEU A 389 21.36 -1.07 7.30
CA LEU A 389 22.76 -0.86 7.71
C LEU A 389 23.77 -1.42 6.71
N GLN A 390 23.41 -2.44 5.94
CA GLN A 390 24.26 -3.00 4.89
C GLN A 390 24.23 -2.15 3.60
N PHE A 391 23.04 -1.67 3.19
CA PHE A 391 22.89 -1.00 1.89
C PHE A 391 22.98 0.52 1.97
N GLN A 392 22.49 1.14 3.04
CA GLN A 392 22.49 2.60 3.30
C GLN A 392 22.03 3.47 2.12
N ALA A 393 21.10 2.95 1.31
CA ALA A 393 20.58 3.63 0.14
C ALA A 393 19.04 3.57 0.12
N PRO A 394 18.34 4.33 1.00
CA PRO A 394 16.91 4.20 1.24
C PRO A 394 16.07 4.31 -0.03
N GLY A 395 16.34 5.28 -0.90
CA GLY A 395 15.60 5.44 -2.15
C GLY A 395 15.74 4.25 -3.09
N LEU A 396 16.96 3.73 -3.28
CA LEU A 396 17.19 2.55 -4.11
C LEU A 396 16.50 1.31 -3.52
N MET A 397 16.58 1.12 -2.20
CA MET A 397 15.93 0.02 -1.49
C MET A 397 14.40 0.07 -1.68
N VAL A 398 13.80 1.26 -1.61
CA VAL A 398 12.36 1.46 -1.85
C VAL A 398 12.00 1.15 -3.32
N ILE A 399 12.80 1.56 -4.29
CA ILE A 399 12.55 1.26 -5.70
C ILE A 399 12.66 -0.24 -5.99
N ILE A 400 13.65 -0.95 -5.44
CA ILE A 400 13.78 -2.41 -5.60
C ILE A 400 12.54 -3.12 -5.05
N GLY A 401 12.11 -2.76 -3.84
CA GLY A 401 10.88 -3.31 -3.26
C GLY A 401 9.63 -2.94 -4.05
N GLY A 402 9.61 -1.76 -4.67
CA GLY A 402 8.55 -1.35 -5.58
C GLY A 402 8.47 -2.23 -6.83
N VAL A 403 9.62 -2.54 -7.43
CA VAL A 403 9.68 -3.50 -8.56
C VAL A 403 9.17 -4.87 -8.10
N ALA A 404 9.58 -5.35 -6.92
CA ALA A 404 9.05 -6.59 -6.35
C ALA A 404 7.53 -6.53 -6.17
N SER A 405 6.98 -5.40 -5.71
CA SER A 405 5.52 -5.20 -5.59
C SER A 405 4.81 -5.29 -6.94
N ALA A 406 5.42 -4.78 -8.02
CA ALA A 406 4.86 -4.92 -9.37
C ALA A 406 4.75 -6.40 -9.80
N PHE A 407 5.68 -7.26 -9.40
CA PHE A 407 5.56 -8.71 -9.64
C PHE A 407 4.50 -9.37 -8.75
N ILE A 408 4.31 -8.93 -7.49
CA ILE A 408 3.20 -9.42 -6.65
C ILE A 408 1.85 -9.12 -7.30
N LEU A 409 1.70 -7.98 -8.00
CA LEU A 409 0.48 -7.65 -8.72
C LEU A 409 0.08 -8.70 -9.76
N LEU A 410 1.02 -9.47 -10.34
CA LEU A 410 0.67 -10.58 -11.25
C LEU A 410 -0.05 -11.71 -10.51
N ILE A 411 0.39 -12.04 -9.30
CA ILE A 411 -0.29 -13.02 -8.44
C ILE A 411 -1.69 -12.49 -8.07
N VAL A 412 -1.77 -11.21 -7.73
CA VAL A 412 -3.02 -10.53 -7.39
C VAL A 412 -4.00 -10.55 -8.57
N VAL A 413 -3.55 -10.24 -9.78
CA VAL A 413 -4.39 -10.32 -11.01
C VAL A 413 -4.89 -11.74 -11.22
N TYR A 414 -4.01 -12.73 -11.14
CA TYR A 414 -4.42 -14.13 -11.32
C TYR A 414 -5.48 -14.54 -10.29
N ALA A 415 -5.26 -14.25 -9.02
CA ALA A 415 -6.22 -14.54 -7.96
C ALA A 415 -7.54 -13.78 -8.16
N ALA A 416 -7.49 -12.48 -8.46
CA ALA A 416 -8.67 -11.65 -8.68
C ALA A 416 -9.53 -12.17 -9.86
N VAL A 417 -8.89 -12.62 -10.97
CA VAL A 417 -9.60 -13.21 -12.11
C VAL A 417 -10.31 -14.50 -11.73
N ILE A 418 -9.69 -15.37 -10.91
CA ILE A 418 -10.33 -16.59 -10.42
C ILE A 418 -11.46 -16.25 -9.45
N MET A 419 -11.26 -15.33 -8.51
CA MET A 419 -12.29 -14.84 -7.60
C MET A 419 -13.50 -14.32 -8.38
N HIS A 420 -13.27 -13.45 -9.35
CA HIS A 420 -14.32 -12.84 -10.16
C HIS A 420 -15.09 -13.84 -11.01
N ARG A 421 -14.38 -14.72 -11.75
CA ARG A 421 -15.01 -15.62 -12.75
C ARG A 421 -15.53 -16.92 -12.20
N LYS A 422 -14.90 -17.45 -11.14
CA LYS A 422 -15.21 -18.81 -10.64
C LYS A 422 -15.87 -18.85 -9.27
N TRP A 423 -15.56 -17.88 -8.40
CA TRP A 423 -15.98 -17.94 -6.99
C TRP A 423 -17.05 -16.92 -6.62
N ALA A 424 -17.09 -15.77 -7.31
CA ALA A 424 -18.08 -14.76 -7.05
C ALA A 424 -19.50 -15.27 -7.43
N PRO A 425 -20.50 -15.06 -6.54
CA PRO A 425 -21.89 -15.21 -6.93
C PRO A 425 -22.21 -14.24 -8.08
N ARG A 426 -22.92 -14.72 -9.11
CA ARG A 426 -23.28 -13.89 -10.28
C ARG A 426 -23.95 -12.58 -9.91
N GLU A 427 -24.76 -12.63 -8.85
CA GLU A 427 -25.49 -11.49 -8.31
C GLU A 427 -24.60 -10.43 -7.66
N LEU A 428 -23.33 -10.75 -7.36
CA LEU A 428 -22.33 -9.87 -6.74
C LEU A 428 -21.16 -9.49 -7.68
N GLU A 429 -21.16 -9.96 -8.92
CA GLU A 429 -20.09 -9.66 -9.90
C GLU A 429 -19.95 -8.16 -10.20
N GLY A 430 -21.02 -7.39 -10.10
CA GLY A 430 -21.07 -5.97 -10.44
C GLY A 430 -21.61 -5.69 -11.84
N GLY A 431 -21.87 -4.42 -12.13
CA GLY A 431 -22.39 -3.97 -13.43
C GLY A 431 -21.35 -4.01 -14.55
N GLN A 432 -21.78 -3.77 -15.80
CA GLN A 432 -20.91 -3.81 -16.98
C GLN A 432 -19.72 -2.85 -16.89
N PHE A 433 -19.94 -1.64 -16.38
CA PHE A 433 -18.85 -0.68 -16.16
C PHE A 433 -17.73 -1.26 -15.28
N TYR A 434 -18.12 -1.89 -14.15
CA TYR A 434 -17.15 -2.50 -13.25
C TYR A 434 -16.38 -3.65 -13.91
N LYS A 435 -17.08 -4.52 -14.65
CA LYS A 435 -16.45 -5.65 -15.39
C LYS A 435 -15.44 -5.16 -16.41
N THR A 436 -15.78 -4.11 -17.13
CA THR A 436 -14.86 -3.48 -18.12
C THR A 436 -13.66 -2.84 -17.42
N ALA A 437 -13.87 -2.08 -16.35
CA ALA A 437 -12.79 -1.48 -15.57
C ALA A 437 -11.86 -2.56 -14.98
N PHE A 438 -12.40 -3.63 -14.42
CA PHE A 438 -11.63 -4.75 -13.90
C PHE A 438 -10.78 -5.44 -14.99
N LEU A 439 -11.37 -5.68 -16.19
CA LEU A 439 -10.64 -6.26 -17.32
C LEU A 439 -9.50 -5.36 -17.78
N LEU A 440 -9.79 -4.07 -17.99
CA LEU A 440 -8.78 -3.09 -18.40
C LEU A 440 -7.66 -2.97 -17.37
N SER A 441 -7.99 -2.94 -16.08
CA SER A 441 -7.03 -2.92 -14.98
C SER A 441 -6.13 -4.14 -14.99
N SER A 442 -6.72 -5.33 -15.16
CA SER A 442 -5.96 -6.59 -15.20
C SER A 442 -5.00 -6.65 -16.39
N VAL A 443 -5.48 -6.26 -17.59
CA VAL A 443 -4.66 -6.21 -18.80
C VAL A 443 -3.53 -5.17 -18.65
N ALA A 444 -3.84 -3.99 -18.13
CA ALA A 444 -2.88 -2.92 -17.94
C ALA A 444 -1.73 -3.32 -17.01
N ILE A 445 -2.04 -3.97 -15.88
CA ILE A 445 -1.01 -4.42 -14.93
C ILE A 445 -0.11 -5.49 -15.55
N VAL A 446 -0.70 -6.46 -16.26
CA VAL A 446 0.08 -7.48 -16.98
C VAL A 446 0.95 -6.84 -18.06
N ALA A 447 0.40 -5.91 -18.85
CA ALA A 447 1.15 -5.19 -19.87
C ALA A 447 2.34 -4.41 -19.29
N VAL A 448 2.14 -3.66 -18.21
CA VAL A 448 3.23 -2.95 -17.51
C VAL A 448 4.30 -3.93 -17.05
N ALA A 449 3.93 -5.05 -16.43
CA ALA A 449 4.90 -6.04 -15.97
C ALA A 449 5.70 -6.65 -17.14
N VAL A 450 5.03 -7.00 -18.26
CA VAL A 450 5.69 -7.59 -19.45
C VAL A 450 6.60 -6.57 -20.13
N ILE A 451 6.11 -5.35 -20.41
CA ILE A 451 6.89 -4.30 -21.06
C ILE A 451 8.12 -3.94 -20.22
N SER A 452 7.94 -3.81 -18.91
CA SER A 452 9.02 -3.48 -17.99
C SER A 452 10.08 -4.57 -17.94
N SER A 453 9.66 -5.83 -17.91
CA SER A 453 10.59 -6.98 -17.95
C SER A 453 11.32 -7.03 -19.28
N ALA A 454 10.65 -6.82 -20.41
CA ALA A 454 11.23 -6.81 -21.72
C ALA A 454 12.26 -5.67 -21.90
N LYS A 455 11.97 -4.46 -21.36
CA LYS A 455 12.92 -3.34 -21.35
C LYS A 455 14.12 -3.64 -20.43
N ALA A 456 13.90 -4.21 -19.26
CA ALA A 456 14.98 -4.58 -18.34
C ALA A 456 15.93 -5.64 -18.92
N LEU A 457 15.41 -6.53 -19.78
CA LEU A 457 16.19 -7.55 -20.49
C LEU A 457 16.77 -7.03 -21.81
N GLY A 458 16.51 -5.77 -22.20
CA GLY A 458 17.01 -5.19 -23.45
C GLY A 458 16.36 -5.74 -24.71
N TRP A 459 15.18 -6.38 -24.60
CA TRP A 459 14.44 -6.94 -25.74
C TRP A 459 13.67 -5.88 -26.55
N ILE A 460 13.36 -4.76 -25.90
CA ILE A 460 12.70 -3.59 -26.53
C ILE A 460 13.41 -2.31 -26.07
N SER A 461 13.54 -1.36 -27.00
CA SER A 461 14.13 -0.03 -26.77
C SER A 461 13.19 0.93 -26.03
#